data_7f712673f27da66b5f2af46fe6a16369
#
_entry.id   7f712673f27da66b5f2af46fe6a16369
#
_cell.length_a   1.000
_cell.length_b   1.000
_cell.length_c   1.000
_cell.angle_alpha   90.00
_cell.angle_beta   90.00
_cell.angle_gamma   90.00
#
_symmetry.space_group_name_H-M   'P 1'
#
loop_
_entity.id
_entity.type
_entity.pdbx_description
1 polymer ?
#
loop_
_entity_poly.entity_id
_entity_poly.type
_entity_poly.pdbx_seq_one_letter_code
_entity_poly.pdbx_strand_id
1 'polypeptide(L)'
;MRKLTTLFFLMLSLSLSSLAVPQASYALDEAKAMIFIQKEHPESLSRSSRVFKQVLAEITEVLQQDYDMDIVDEVAATSDTYEQRGGLRNKAELIAVATEADCDIAIILQVTPWMESKHGLKKVRSQIFLDAFYVDGSGRKIGLVDVSTEVPVTIRPPHKKPQIAQAAAEASKDVAAQAGNELGEQYLAKLARRDEKGGVYTIVFKKFNANELEDVLDAFSQIEGYVSHKQLRKTARGAKVEYKSTSDSSVLSSEFELILKDMEFRVTTSSRGSNITLSKMRIRKNRR
;
A
#
# COMPACT_ATOMS: atom_id res chain seq x y z
N MET A 1 -57.03 -34.81 14.58
CA MET A 1 -55.62 -34.84 14.21
C MET A 1 -55.20 -33.69 13.25
N ARG A 2 -55.66 -32.44 13.49
CA ARG A 2 -55.37 -31.28 12.60
C ARG A 2 -54.74 -30.09 13.35
N LYS A 3 -54.38 -30.24 14.62
CA LYS A 3 -53.79 -29.12 15.42
C LYS A 3 -52.30 -29.32 15.78
N LEU A 4 -51.67 -30.42 15.36
CA LEU A 4 -50.29 -30.71 15.71
C LEU A 4 -49.29 -30.31 14.61
N THR A 5 -49.73 -30.07 13.37
CA THR A 5 -48.89 -29.71 12.22
C THR A 5 -48.57 -28.20 12.12
N THR A 6 -49.37 -27.36 12.77
CA THR A 6 -49.16 -25.89 12.72
C THR A 6 -48.14 -25.42 13.74
N LEU A 7 -47.83 -26.18 14.77
CA LEU A 7 -46.84 -25.81 15.79
C LEU A 7 -45.40 -26.12 15.35
N PHE A 8 -45.23 -27.06 14.43
CA PHE A 8 -43.90 -27.44 13.94
C PHE A 8 -43.33 -26.46 12.88
N PHE A 9 -44.22 -25.76 12.17
CA PHE A 9 -43.82 -24.75 11.20
C PHE A 9 -43.45 -23.40 11.82
N LEU A 10 -43.93 -23.11 13.03
CA LEU A 10 -43.61 -21.87 13.74
C LEU A 10 -42.26 -21.92 14.48
N MET A 11 -41.76 -23.11 14.78
CA MET A 11 -40.44 -23.29 15.42
C MET A 11 -39.29 -23.35 14.43
N LEU A 12 -39.54 -23.57 13.14
CA LEU A 12 -38.51 -23.65 12.10
C LEU A 12 -38.18 -22.28 11.49
N SER A 13 -38.98 -21.25 11.75
CA SER A 13 -38.78 -19.90 11.24
C SER A 13 -37.97 -18.98 12.17
N LEU A 14 -37.63 -19.43 13.39
CA LEU A 14 -36.87 -18.64 14.35
C LEU A 14 -35.38 -18.96 14.41
N SER A 15 -34.88 -19.92 13.64
CA SER A 15 -33.46 -20.33 13.67
C SER A 15 -32.61 -19.81 12.52
N LEU A 16 -33.15 -18.92 11.66
CA LEU A 16 -32.38 -18.20 10.65
C LEU A 16 -32.16 -16.72 11.03
N SER A 17 -32.05 -16.43 12.32
CA SER A 17 -31.48 -15.15 12.75
C SER A 17 -29.96 -15.21 12.47
N SER A 18 -29.65 -14.85 11.26
CA SER A 18 -28.32 -14.38 10.78
C SER A 18 -27.35 -14.14 11.94
N LEU A 19 -26.37 -14.99 12.05
CA LEU A 19 -25.05 -14.60 12.49
C LEU A 19 -24.54 -13.58 11.45
N ALA A 20 -25.04 -12.36 11.52
CA ALA A 20 -24.31 -11.21 11.02
C ALA A 20 -23.07 -11.14 11.91
N VAL A 21 -22.03 -11.84 11.53
CA VAL A 21 -20.68 -11.52 11.96
C VAL A 21 -20.54 -10.05 11.61
N PRO A 22 -20.33 -9.14 12.58
CA PRO A 22 -19.95 -7.79 12.23
C PRO A 22 -18.68 -7.96 11.40
N GLN A 23 -18.78 -7.72 10.11
CA GLN A 23 -17.61 -7.39 9.33
C GLN A 23 -17.12 -6.11 10.01
N ALA A 24 -16.13 -6.26 10.88
CA ALA A 24 -15.30 -5.14 11.27
C ALA A 24 -14.79 -4.58 9.94
N SER A 25 -15.45 -3.54 9.49
CA SER A 25 -14.94 -2.66 8.47
C SER A 25 -13.71 -2.04 9.10
N TYR A 26 -12.59 -2.76 8.99
CA TYR A 26 -11.29 -2.15 9.20
C TYR A 26 -11.25 -1.04 8.16
N ALA A 27 -11.33 0.20 8.61
CA ALA A 27 -10.88 1.33 7.83
C ALA A 27 -9.38 1.05 7.62
N LEU A 28 -9.07 0.39 6.52
CA LEU A 28 -7.71 0.33 6.01
C LEU A 28 -7.34 1.79 5.84
N ASP A 29 -6.36 2.28 6.60
CA ASP A 29 -5.75 3.56 6.29
C ASP A 29 -5.37 3.48 4.82
N GLU A 30 -5.96 4.36 4.02
CA GLU A 30 -5.85 4.41 2.57
C GLU A 30 -4.37 4.46 2.21
N ALA A 31 -3.86 3.36 1.66
CA ALA A 31 -2.42 3.24 1.41
C ALA A 31 -2.03 4.22 0.31
N LYS A 32 -1.11 5.14 0.63
CA LYS A 32 -0.67 6.17 -0.30
C LYS A 32 0.48 5.66 -1.15
N ALA A 33 0.27 5.58 -2.46
CA ALA A 33 1.25 5.04 -3.39
C ALA A 33 1.69 6.09 -4.42
N MET A 34 2.99 6.16 -4.71
CA MET A 34 3.54 7.02 -5.75
C MET A 34 3.96 6.19 -6.96
N ILE A 35 3.49 6.58 -8.14
CA ILE A 35 3.89 5.95 -9.40
C ILE A 35 5.02 6.72 -10.04
N PHE A 36 6.17 6.04 -10.17
CA PHE A 36 7.36 6.51 -10.85
C PHE A 36 7.44 5.95 -12.25
N ILE A 37 7.88 6.79 -13.17
CA ILE A 37 8.08 6.43 -14.56
C ILE A 37 9.56 6.27 -14.81
N GLN A 38 9.97 5.07 -15.19
CA GLN A 38 11.35 4.80 -15.58
C GLN A 38 11.41 4.21 -16.99
N LYS A 39 12.28 4.79 -17.81
CA LYS A 39 12.52 4.32 -19.17
C LYS A 39 13.79 3.49 -19.19
N GLU A 40 13.73 2.25 -18.73
CA GLU A 40 14.89 1.34 -18.76
C GLU A 40 15.17 0.81 -20.17
N HIS A 41 14.13 0.69 -20.99
CA HIS A 41 14.25 0.20 -22.36
C HIS A 41 14.16 1.35 -23.37
N PRO A 42 14.98 1.38 -24.43
CA PRO A 42 14.90 2.40 -25.47
C PRO A 42 13.52 2.50 -26.14
N GLU A 43 12.78 1.38 -26.19
CA GLU A 43 11.46 1.27 -26.80
C GLU A 43 10.33 1.65 -25.84
N SER A 44 10.61 1.85 -24.56
CA SER A 44 9.59 2.27 -23.59
C SER A 44 9.06 3.66 -23.91
N LEU A 45 7.77 3.84 -23.70
CA LEU A 45 7.12 5.13 -23.95
C LEU A 45 7.55 6.18 -22.95
N SER A 46 7.70 7.42 -23.44
CA SER A 46 7.88 8.57 -22.57
C SER A 46 6.55 8.95 -21.91
N ARG A 47 6.64 9.65 -20.77
CA ARG A 47 5.50 10.19 -20.02
C ARG A 47 4.63 11.13 -20.86
N SER A 48 5.23 11.88 -21.79
CA SER A 48 4.51 12.79 -22.68
C SER A 48 3.62 12.07 -23.69
N SER A 49 3.85 10.77 -23.92
CA SER A 49 3.06 9.95 -24.83
C SER A 49 1.59 9.87 -24.39
N ARG A 50 0.66 10.07 -25.34
CA ARG A 50 -0.77 9.91 -25.07
C ARG A 50 -1.12 8.49 -24.60
N VAL A 51 -0.47 7.47 -25.18
CA VAL A 51 -0.69 6.07 -24.80
C VAL A 51 -0.25 5.86 -23.37
N PHE A 52 0.92 6.38 -22.98
CA PHE A 52 1.39 6.29 -21.60
C PHE A 52 0.42 6.91 -20.59
N LYS A 53 -0.10 8.12 -20.90
CA LYS A 53 -1.06 8.81 -20.04
C LYS A 53 -2.36 8.02 -19.85
N GLN A 54 -2.82 7.33 -20.91
CA GLN A 54 -4.00 6.45 -20.82
C GLN A 54 -3.74 5.24 -19.95
N VAL A 55 -2.58 4.59 -20.10
CA VAL A 55 -2.17 3.45 -19.25
C VAL A 55 -2.06 3.88 -17.79
N LEU A 56 -1.43 5.02 -17.52
CA LEU A 56 -1.31 5.55 -16.15
C LEU A 56 -2.68 5.81 -15.55
N ALA A 57 -3.59 6.45 -16.31
CA ALA A 57 -4.94 6.73 -15.83
C ALA A 57 -5.71 5.43 -15.52
N GLU A 58 -5.64 4.42 -16.37
CA GLU A 58 -6.33 3.14 -16.18
C GLU A 58 -5.80 2.40 -14.93
N ILE A 59 -4.46 2.32 -14.78
CA ILE A 59 -3.86 1.69 -13.59
C ILE A 59 -4.26 2.45 -12.33
N THR A 60 -4.22 3.79 -12.37
CA THR A 60 -4.62 4.63 -11.24
C THR A 60 -6.08 4.39 -10.87
N GLU A 61 -6.99 4.35 -11.86
CA GLU A 61 -8.41 4.11 -11.65
C GLU A 61 -8.64 2.74 -10.97
N VAL A 62 -8.02 1.68 -11.47
CA VAL A 62 -8.14 0.33 -10.88
C VAL A 62 -7.63 0.32 -9.44
N LEU A 63 -6.43 0.87 -9.19
CA LEU A 63 -5.84 0.83 -7.85
C LEU A 63 -6.63 1.68 -6.84
N GLN A 64 -7.23 2.79 -7.29
CA GLN A 64 -8.08 3.64 -6.43
C GLN A 64 -9.46 3.01 -6.18
N GLN A 65 -10.14 2.50 -7.21
CA GLN A 65 -11.52 2.04 -7.08
C GLN A 65 -11.63 0.64 -6.48
N ASP A 66 -10.74 -0.27 -6.85
CA ASP A 66 -10.84 -1.67 -6.49
C ASP A 66 -9.95 -2.06 -5.29
N TYR A 67 -8.92 -1.25 -4.98
CA TYR A 67 -7.93 -1.57 -3.96
C TYR A 67 -7.71 -0.46 -2.91
N ASP A 68 -8.52 0.59 -2.96
CA ASP A 68 -8.55 1.69 -1.96
C ASP A 68 -7.16 2.32 -1.72
N MET A 69 -6.42 2.56 -2.83
CA MET A 69 -5.10 3.19 -2.80
C MET A 69 -5.19 4.66 -3.19
N ASP A 70 -4.62 5.57 -2.38
CA ASP A 70 -4.41 6.97 -2.79
C ASP A 70 -3.19 7.09 -3.69
N ILE A 71 -3.40 7.38 -4.97
CA ILE A 71 -2.33 7.43 -5.98
C ILE A 71 -1.83 8.86 -6.16
N VAL A 72 -0.55 9.07 -5.86
CA VAL A 72 0.15 10.35 -6.02
C VAL A 72 0.96 10.33 -7.31
N ASP A 73 0.80 11.38 -8.11
CA ASP A 73 1.62 11.57 -9.31
C ASP A 73 3.00 12.16 -8.94
N GLU A 74 4.07 11.51 -9.41
CA GLU A 74 5.45 11.99 -9.25
C GLU A 74 5.64 13.47 -9.62
N VAL A 75 4.99 13.94 -10.71
CA VAL A 75 5.11 15.34 -11.16
C VAL A 75 4.47 16.32 -10.19
N ALA A 76 3.41 15.92 -9.51
CA ALA A 76 2.78 16.76 -8.49
C ALA A 76 3.63 16.86 -7.22
N ALA A 77 4.39 15.82 -6.92
CA ALA A 77 5.19 15.72 -5.70
C ALA A 77 6.62 16.22 -5.86
N THR A 78 7.19 16.17 -7.06
CA THR A 78 8.55 16.60 -7.33
C THR A 78 8.70 17.34 -8.65
N SER A 79 9.48 18.41 -8.67
CA SER A 79 9.82 19.15 -9.90
C SER A 79 10.89 18.45 -10.76
N ASP A 80 11.49 17.38 -10.25
CA ASP A 80 12.64 16.70 -10.87
C ASP A 80 12.25 15.29 -11.35
N THR A 81 11.58 15.22 -12.49
CA THR A 81 11.20 13.97 -13.14
C THR A 81 12.36 13.30 -13.89
N TYR A 82 12.17 12.01 -14.24
CA TYR A 82 13.13 11.28 -15.09
C TYR A 82 13.53 12.05 -16.37
N GLU A 83 12.53 12.65 -17.05
CA GLU A 83 12.77 13.37 -18.31
C GLU A 83 13.66 14.62 -18.12
N GLN A 84 13.58 15.26 -16.96
CA GLN A 84 14.41 16.43 -16.61
C GLN A 84 15.81 16.04 -16.19
N ARG A 85 15.97 14.93 -15.50
CA ARG A 85 17.29 14.45 -14.99
C ARG A 85 18.13 13.74 -16.05
N GLY A 86 17.50 13.18 -17.08
CA GLY A 86 18.17 12.40 -18.12
C GLY A 86 18.79 11.09 -17.66
N GLY A 87 18.38 10.57 -16.49
CA GLY A 87 18.91 9.34 -15.92
C GLY A 87 17.91 8.59 -15.00
N LEU A 88 18.11 7.28 -14.87
CA LEU A 88 17.32 6.44 -13.97
C LEU A 88 17.63 6.78 -12.50
N ARG A 89 16.60 6.85 -11.67
CA ARG A 89 16.77 6.85 -10.22
C ARG A 89 17.02 5.42 -9.73
N ASN A 90 17.95 5.28 -8.83
CA ASN A 90 18.11 4.02 -8.13
C ASN A 90 16.98 3.84 -7.08
N LYS A 91 16.81 2.62 -6.60
CA LYS A 91 15.73 2.29 -5.65
C LYS A 91 15.75 3.16 -4.38
N ALA A 92 16.93 3.50 -3.88
CA ALA A 92 17.06 4.34 -2.68
C ALA A 92 16.58 5.77 -2.93
N GLU A 93 16.82 6.33 -4.12
CA GLU A 93 16.32 7.63 -4.52
C GLU A 93 14.80 7.63 -4.69
N LEU A 94 14.21 6.56 -5.25
CA LEU A 94 12.75 6.42 -5.37
C LEU A 94 12.10 6.37 -3.99
N ILE A 95 12.68 5.59 -3.07
CA ILE A 95 12.23 5.52 -1.68
C ILE A 95 12.32 6.91 -1.01
N ALA A 96 13.40 7.64 -1.22
CA ALA A 96 13.58 8.97 -0.63
C ALA A 96 12.50 9.94 -1.11
N VAL A 97 12.24 10.00 -2.43
CA VAL A 97 11.20 10.86 -3.02
C VAL A 97 9.81 10.48 -2.53
N ALA A 98 9.47 9.19 -2.52
CA ALA A 98 8.18 8.72 -2.01
C ALA A 98 8.02 9.00 -0.51
N THR A 99 9.11 8.87 0.27
CA THR A 99 9.12 9.23 1.70
C THR A 99 8.86 10.72 1.92
N GLU A 100 9.47 11.60 1.09
CA GLU A 100 9.27 13.04 1.18
C GLU A 100 7.83 13.46 0.86
N ALA A 101 7.18 12.72 -0.05
CA ALA A 101 5.77 12.89 -0.39
C ALA A 101 4.79 12.17 0.56
N ASP A 102 5.31 11.59 1.66
CA ASP A 102 4.52 10.86 2.66
C ASP A 102 3.74 9.67 2.07
N CYS A 103 4.37 8.95 1.14
CA CYS A 103 3.81 7.74 0.53
C CYS A 103 4.32 6.48 1.24
N ASP A 104 3.48 5.44 1.28
CA ASP A 104 3.79 4.13 1.87
C ASP A 104 4.38 3.16 0.84
N ILE A 105 4.03 3.37 -0.43
CA ILE A 105 4.36 2.48 -1.55
C ILE A 105 4.98 3.30 -2.68
N ALA A 106 6.02 2.75 -3.29
CA ALA A 106 6.59 3.24 -4.54
C ALA A 106 6.37 2.18 -5.63
N ILE A 107 5.84 2.60 -6.76
CA ILE A 107 5.52 1.76 -7.92
C ILE A 107 6.31 2.27 -9.11
N ILE A 108 7.12 1.44 -9.73
CA ILE A 108 7.78 1.73 -11.01
C ILE A 108 6.89 1.23 -12.13
N LEU A 109 6.54 2.12 -13.06
CA LEU A 109 5.75 1.81 -14.24
C LEU A 109 6.59 1.94 -15.51
N GLN A 110 6.57 0.91 -16.34
CA GLN A 110 7.14 0.91 -17.68
C GLN A 110 6.09 0.41 -18.68
N VAL A 111 5.99 1.08 -19.81
CA VAL A 111 5.08 0.72 -20.90
C VAL A 111 5.90 0.57 -22.19
N THR A 112 5.91 -0.61 -22.77
CA THR A 112 6.69 -0.95 -23.95
C THR A 112 5.78 -1.49 -25.05
N PRO A 113 5.33 -0.67 -26.01
CA PRO A 113 4.63 -1.16 -27.17
C PRO A 113 5.63 -1.67 -28.21
N TRP A 114 5.27 -2.74 -28.91
CA TRP A 114 6.05 -3.22 -30.06
C TRP A 114 5.14 -3.61 -31.21
N MET A 115 5.73 -3.67 -32.39
CA MET A 115 5.00 -3.90 -33.62
C MET A 115 5.69 -4.99 -34.46
N GLU A 116 4.89 -5.99 -34.81
CA GLU A 116 5.29 -7.05 -35.74
C GLU A 116 4.69 -6.78 -37.13
N SER A 117 5.47 -7.03 -38.19
CA SER A 117 4.98 -6.96 -39.56
C SER A 117 4.95 -8.36 -40.17
N LYS A 118 3.77 -8.83 -40.55
CA LYS A 118 3.60 -10.16 -41.17
C LYS A 118 2.55 -10.10 -42.30
N HIS A 119 2.94 -10.56 -43.48
CA HIS A 119 2.04 -10.60 -44.67
C HIS A 119 1.38 -9.26 -45.01
N GLY A 120 2.11 -8.15 -44.93
CA GLY A 120 1.59 -6.81 -45.23
C GLY A 120 0.67 -6.22 -44.13
N LEU A 121 0.42 -6.94 -43.06
CA LEU A 121 -0.30 -6.47 -41.90
C LEU A 121 0.68 -6.07 -40.78
N LYS A 122 0.33 -5.07 -40.00
CA LYS A 122 1.03 -4.72 -38.79
C LYS A 122 0.21 -5.16 -37.57
N LYS A 123 0.88 -5.85 -36.64
CA LYS A 123 0.29 -6.27 -35.38
C LYS A 123 0.96 -5.50 -34.26
N VAL A 124 0.17 -4.77 -33.48
CA VAL A 124 0.64 -3.99 -32.34
C VAL A 124 0.31 -4.74 -31.06
N ARG A 125 1.30 -4.84 -30.18
CA ARG A 125 1.21 -5.38 -28.83
C ARG A 125 1.72 -4.33 -27.84
N SER A 126 1.41 -4.50 -26.59
CA SER A 126 1.96 -3.69 -25.49
C SER A 126 2.34 -4.60 -24.32
N GLN A 127 3.38 -4.24 -23.63
CA GLN A 127 3.79 -4.85 -22.36
C GLN A 127 3.81 -3.77 -21.30
N ILE A 128 3.28 -4.10 -20.14
CA ILE A 128 3.28 -3.25 -18.96
C ILE A 128 4.01 -3.98 -17.86
N PHE A 129 5.00 -3.30 -17.32
CA PHE A 129 5.78 -3.77 -16.20
C PHE A 129 5.54 -2.85 -14.99
N LEU A 130 5.20 -3.46 -13.84
CA LEU A 130 5.06 -2.78 -12.55
C LEU A 130 5.97 -3.46 -11.53
N ASP A 131 6.78 -2.67 -10.82
CA ASP A 131 7.56 -3.14 -9.67
C ASP A 131 7.22 -2.27 -8.45
N ALA A 132 6.54 -2.86 -7.45
CA ALA A 132 6.07 -2.16 -6.28
C ALA A 132 6.81 -2.59 -5.02
N PHE A 133 7.13 -1.62 -4.14
CA PHE A 133 7.86 -1.86 -2.90
C PHE A 133 7.47 -0.87 -1.80
N TYR A 134 7.61 -1.30 -0.55
CA TYR A 134 7.36 -0.45 0.61
C TYR A 134 8.43 0.63 0.78
N VAL A 135 7.99 1.80 1.24
CA VAL A 135 8.82 2.98 1.50
C VAL A 135 9.29 3.05 2.96
N ASP A 136 8.97 2.06 3.77
CA ASP A 136 9.26 1.96 5.20
C ASP A 136 10.75 1.85 5.58
N GLY A 137 11.63 2.12 4.65
CA GLY A 137 13.09 1.98 4.80
C GLY A 137 13.61 0.56 4.57
N SER A 138 12.74 -0.46 4.56
CA SER A 138 13.12 -1.84 4.23
C SER A 138 13.25 -2.06 2.73
N GLY A 139 12.53 -1.28 1.92
CA GLY A 139 12.43 -1.45 0.47
C GLY A 139 11.94 -2.86 0.08
N ARG A 140 11.16 -3.52 0.94
CA ARG A 140 10.64 -4.87 0.67
C ARG A 140 9.70 -4.83 -0.52
N LYS A 141 9.83 -5.82 -1.38
CA LYS A 141 8.99 -5.97 -2.57
C LYS A 141 7.56 -6.34 -2.18
N ILE A 142 6.61 -5.60 -2.73
CA ILE A 142 5.17 -5.90 -2.64
C ILE A 142 4.81 -6.85 -3.77
N GLY A 143 5.08 -6.45 -5.01
CA GLY A 143 4.72 -7.20 -6.19
C GLY A 143 5.60 -6.89 -7.39
N LEU A 144 5.58 -7.80 -8.35
CA LEU A 144 6.11 -7.63 -9.69
C LEU A 144 5.04 -8.10 -10.66
N VAL A 145 4.68 -7.25 -11.59
CA VAL A 145 3.72 -7.56 -12.64
C VAL A 145 4.40 -7.35 -13.98
N ASP A 146 4.24 -8.30 -14.86
CA ASP A 146 4.74 -8.25 -16.24
C ASP A 146 3.66 -8.83 -17.15
N VAL A 147 2.83 -7.96 -17.70
CA VAL A 147 1.68 -8.35 -18.50
C VAL A 147 1.83 -7.83 -19.91
N SER A 148 1.50 -8.66 -20.87
CA SER A 148 1.55 -8.31 -22.29
C SER A 148 0.24 -8.63 -22.99
N THR A 149 -0.06 -7.88 -24.05
CA THR A 149 -1.24 -8.08 -24.89
C THR A 149 -1.29 -9.51 -25.44
N GLU A 150 -2.31 -10.27 -25.09
CA GLU A 150 -2.52 -11.63 -25.62
C GLU A 150 -2.90 -11.59 -27.10
N VAL A 151 -3.91 -10.77 -27.43
CA VAL A 151 -4.43 -10.64 -28.79
C VAL A 151 -3.94 -9.33 -29.40
N PRO A 152 -3.02 -9.36 -30.39
CA PRO A 152 -2.47 -8.15 -30.96
C PRO A 152 -3.53 -7.38 -31.78
N VAL A 153 -3.49 -6.05 -31.66
CA VAL A 153 -4.32 -5.18 -32.52
C VAL A 153 -3.74 -5.15 -33.94
N THR A 154 -4.53 -5.56 -34.91
CA THR A 154 -4.10 -5.66 -36.32
C THR A 154 -4.44 -4.40 -37.09
N ILE A 155 -3.44 -3.79 -37.72
CA ILE A 155 -3.58 -2.61 -38.58
C ILE A 155 -3.45 -3.00 -40.03
N ARG A 156 -4.44 -2.59 -40.84
CA ARG A 156 -4.40 -2.76 -42.31
C ARG A 156 -3.72 -1.56 -42.97
N PRO A 157 -3.12 -1.71 -44.15
CA PRO A 157 -2.62 -0.58 -44.94
C PRO A 157 -3.68 0.52 -45.07
N PRO A 158 -3.29 1.81 -45.13
CA PRO A 158 -1.95 2.36 -45.40
C PRO A 158 -1.04 2.60 -44.17
N HIS A 159 -1.26 2.04 -43.00
CA HIS A 159 -0.41 2.11 -41.80
C HIS A 159 0.03 3.55 -41.40
N LYS A 160 -0.92 4.45 -41.35
CA LYS A 160 -0.65 5.86 -40.95
C LYS A 160 -0.24 5.93 -39.48
N LYS A 161 0.65 6.89 -39.13
CA LYS A 161 1.09 7.10 -37.73
C LYS A 161 -0.07 7.20 -36.72
N PRO A 162 -1.19 7.93 -37.00
CA PRO A 162 -2.33 7.98 -36.07
C PRO A 162 -2.97 6.60 -35.82
N GLN A 163 -3.06 5.77 -36.85
CA GLN A 163 -3.62 4.42 -36.71
C GLN A 163 -2.74 3.53 -35.84
N ILE A 164 -1.42 3.65 -35.96
CA ILE A 164 -0.47 2.92 -35.13
C ILE A 164 -0.59 3.38 -33.68
N ALA A 165 -0.66 4.68 -33.44
CA ALA A 165 -0.83 5.23 -32.09
C ALA A 165 -2.16 4.81 -31.45
N GLN A 166 -3.24 4.79 -32.23
CA GLN A 166 -4.55 4.31 -31.77
C GLN A 166 -4.52 2.84 -31.43
N ALA A 167 -3.92 1.99 -32.28
CA ALA A 167 -3.78 0.56 -32.02
C ALA A 167 -2.89 0.27 -30.81
N ALA A 168 -1.84 1.07 -30.59
CA ALA A 168 -1.03 0.97 -29.37
C ALA A 168 -1.83 1.35 -28.11
N ALA A 169 -2.66 2.39 -28.19
CA ALA A 169 -3.54 2.77 -27.09
C ALA A 169 -4.56 1.67 -26.76
N GLU A 170 -5.20 1.11 -27.79
CA GLU A 170 -6.15 -0.01 -27.66
C GLU A 170 -5.47 -1.25 -27.08
N ALA A 171 -4.32 -1.65 -27.61
CA ALA A 171 -3.55 -2.78 -27.10
C ALA A 171 -3.07 -2.59 -25.65
N SER A 172 -2.89 -1.35 -25.21
CA SER A 172 -2.40 -1.05 -23.87
C SER A 172 -3.49 -0.95 -22.81
N LYS A 173 -4.74 -0.68 -23.22
CA LYS A 173 -5.83 -0.44 -22.27
C LYS A 173 -6.16 -1.68 -21.42
N ASP A 174 -6.47 -2.80 -22.07
CA ASP A 174 -6.84 -4.04 -21.38
C ASP A 174 -5.67 -4.58 -20.52
N VAL A 175 -4.45 -4.44 -21.05
CA VAL A 175 -3.22 -4.81 -20.32
C VAL A 175 -3.01 -3.91 -19.10
N ALA A 176 -3.37 -2.61 -19.17
CA ALA A 176 -3.26 -1.69 -18.05
C ALA A 176 -4.21 -2.06 -16.90
N ALA A 177 -5.48 -2.34 -17.23
CA ALA A 177 -6.44 -2.81 -16.23
C ALA A 177 -6.01 -4.13 -15.59
N GLN A 178 -5.53 -5.08 -16.40
CA GLN A 178 -5.01 -6.35 -15.89
C GLN A 178 -3.79 -6.14 -14.99
N ALA A 179 -2.83 -5.29 -15.37
CA ALA A 179 -1.65 -5.00 -14.58
C ALA A 179 -2.01 -4.35 -13.23
N GLY A 180 -2.97 -3.41 -13.23
CA GLY A 180 -3.50 -2.78 -12.02
C GLY A 180 -4.11 -3.82 -11.07
N ASN A 181 -4.96 -4.71 -11.60
CA ASN A 181 -5.60 -5.78 -10.83
C ASN A 181 -4.57 -6.76 -10.25
N GLU A 182 -3.63 -7.25 -11.05
CA GLU A 182 -2.59 -8.18 -10.57
C GLU A 182 -1.73 -7.55 -9.47
N LEU A 183 -1.39 -6.26 -9.58
CA LEU A 183 -0.65 -5.56 -8.53
C LEU A 183 -1.48 -5.40 -7.26
N GLY A 184 -2.74 -5.01 -7.39
CA GLY A 184 -3.67 -4.87 -6.27
C GLY A 184 -3.89 -6.18 -5.53
N GLU A 185 -4.09 -7.30 -6.25
CA GLU A 185 -4.19 -8.64 -5.65
C GLU A 185 -2.92 -9.03 -4.90
N GLN A 186 -1.73 -8.76 -5.47
CA GLN A 186 -0.45 -9.02 -4.80
C GLN A 186 -0.30 -8.17 -3.53
N TYR A 187 -0.77 -6.93 -3.55
CA TYR A 187 -0.80 -6.05 -2.39
C TYR A 187 -1.72 -6.60 -1.30
N LEU A 188 -2.98 -6.93 -1.61
CA LEU A 188 -3.92 -7.51 -0.64
C LEU A 188 -3.40 -8.84 -0.06
N ALA A 189 -2.80 -9.70 -0.89
CA ALA A 189 -2.18 -10.94 -0.42
C ALA A 189 -1.00 -10.69 0.54
N LYS A 190 -0.29 -9.57 0.39
CA LYS A 190 0.78 -9.17 1.33
C LYS A 190 0.22 -8.61 2.63
N LEU A 191 -0.87 -7.84 2.57
CA LEU A 191 -1.59 -7.37 3.76
C LEU A 191 -2.12 -8.56 4.56
N ALA A 192 -2.88 -9.47 3.93
CA ALA A 192 -3.41 -10.65 4.59
C ALA A 192 -2.31 -11.49 5.28
N ARG A 193 -1.16 -11.69 4.61
CA ARG A 193 -0.01 -12.40 5.23
C ARG A 193 0.64 -11.61 6.38
N ARG A 194 0.53 -10.29 6.36
CA ARG A 194 1.00 -9.44 7.44
C ARG A 194 0.09 -9.60 8.65
N ASP A 195 -1.22 -9.60 8.44
CA ASP A 195 -2.21 -9.80 9.48
C ASP A 195 -2.11 -11.19 10.12
N GLU A 196 -1.94 -12.25 9.31
CA GLU A 196 -1.74 -13.61 9.82
C GLU A 196 -0.45 -13.77 10.64
N LYS A 197 0.64 -13.08 10.27
CA LYS A 197 1.96 -13.21 10.93
C LYS A 197 2.20 -12.14 11.97
N GLY A 198 1.33 -11.15 12.08
CA GLY A 198 1.53 -9.95 12.86
C GLY A 198 2.53 -8.97 12.21
N GLY A 199 2.30 -7.70 12.41
CA GLY A 199 3.25 -6.65 12.06
C GLY A 199 4.43 -6.64 13.04
N VAL A 200 5.61 -6.27 12.55
CA VAL A 200 6.76 -5.97 13.39
C VAL A 200 6.93 -4.47 13.45
N TYR A 201 6.68 -3.91 14.61
CA TYR A 201 6.72 -2.48 14.85
C TYR A 201 7.98 -2.09 15.61
N THR A 202 8.51 -0.92 15.33
CA THR A 202 9.58 -0.31 16.12
C THR A 202 8.98 0.79 16.98
N ILE A 203 8.91 0.56 18.29
CA ILE A 203 8.45 1.56 19.24
C ILE A 203 9.64 2.31 19.81
N VAL A 204 9.63 3.63 19.69
CA VAL A 204 10.67 4.51 20.24
C VAL A 204 10.09 5.28 21.43
N PHE A 205 10.50 4.91 22.62
CA PHE A 205 10.15 5.60 23.85
C PHE A 205 11.13 6.75 24.11
N LYS A 206 10.62 7.96 24.30
CA LYS A 206 11.43 9.15 24.63
C LYS A 206 11.03 9.72 25.99
N LYS A 207 12.01 10.00 26.84
CA LYS A 207 11.87 10.57 28.20
C LYS A 207 11.15 9.66 29.21
N PHE A 208 11.15 8.36 29.01
CA PHE A 208 10.75 7.36 29.98
C PHE A 208 11.95 6.89 30.77
N ASN A 209 11.80 6.69 32.07
CA ASN A 209 12.80 6.02 32.89
C ASN A 209 12.66 4.48 32.81
N ALA A 210 13.55 3.74 33.45
CA ALA A 210 13.62 2.28 33.31
C ALA A 210 12.39 1.56 33.89
N ASN A 211 11.89 2.01 35.04
CA ASN A 211 10.75 1.40 35.71
C ASN A 211 9.45 1.73 34.96
N GLU A 212 9.27 3.01 34.57
CA GLU A 212 8.14 3.42 33.74
C GLU A 212 8.06 2.63 32.43
N LEU A 213 9.23 2.31 31.84
CA LEU A 213 9.27 1.54 30.60
C LEU A 213 8.81 0.10 30.79
N GLU A 214 9.21 -0.51 31.91
CA GLU A 214 8.82 -1.88 32.28
C GLU A 214 7.31 -1.96 32.50
N ASP A 215 6.76 -1.05 33.33
CA ASP A 215 5.32 -0.97 33.59
C ASP A 215 4.50 -0.75 32.29
N VAL A 216 5.00 0.11 31.39
CA VAL A 216 4.35 0.39 30.10
C VAL A 216 4.42 -0.82 29.18
N LEU A 217 5.54 -1.52 29.10
CA LEU A 217 5.66 -2.72 28.25
C LEU A 217 4.81 -3.88 28.77
N ASP A 218 4.68 -4.01 30.07
CA ASP A 218 3.79 -4.97 30.69
C ASP A 218 2.33 -4.67 30.36
N ALA A 219 1.92 -3.40 30.42
CA ALA A 219 0.58 -2.97 30.00
C ALA A 219 0.34 -3.19 28.50
N PHE A 220 1.32 -2.89 27.66
CA PHE A 220 1.23 -3.11 26.20
C PHE A 220 1.16 -4.60 25.83
N SER A 221 1.64 -5.49 26.70
CA SER A 221 1.51 -6.94 26.50
C SER A 221 0.08 -7.45 26.67
N GLN A 222 -0.83 -6.65 27.23
CA GLN A 222 -2.24 -6.97 27.41
C GLN A 222 -3.11 -6.50 26.23
N ILE A 223 -2.55 -5.80 25.25
CA ILE A 223 -3.30 -5.33 24.07
C ILE A 223 -3.70 -6.51 23.21
N GLU A 224 -4.92 -6.48 22.71
CA GLU A 224 -5.41 -7.50 21.78
C GLU A 224 -4.52 -7.56 20.54
N GLY A 225 -4.17 -8.78 20.15
CA GLY A 225 -3.24 -9.01 19.03
C GLY A 225 -1.76 -8.93 19.39
N TYR A 226 -1.38 -8.69 20.64
CA TYR A 226 0.01 -8.77 21.06
C TYR A 226 0.59 -10.17 20.85
N VAL A 227 1.81 -10.24 20.28
CA VAL A 227 2.52 -11.50 20.06
C VAL A 227 3.78 -11.56 20.93
N SER A 228 4.64 -10.55 20.85
CA SER A 228 5.87 -10.49 21.62
C SER A 228 6.51 -9.09 21.51
N HIS A 229 7.43 -8.79 22.42
CA HIS A 229 8.30 -7.64 22.27
C HIS A 229 9.76 -7.98 22.60
N LYS A 230 10.69 -7.23 22.04
CA LYS A 230 12.12 -7.35 22.30
C LYS A 230 12.75 -5.97 22.41
N GLN A 231 13.40 -5.70 23.50
CA GLN A 231 14.14 -4.46 23.67
C GLN A 231 15.42 -4.48 22.82
N LEU A 232 15.49 -3.58 21.83
CA LEU A 232 16.64 -3.45 20.94
C LEU A 232 17.72 -2.55 21.51
N ARG A 233 17.31 -1.47 22.21
CA ARG A 233 18.23 -0.51 22.82
C ARG A 233 17.57 0.11 24.05
N LYS A 234 18.33 0.27 25.14
CA LYS A 234 17.92 0.99 26.35
C LYS A 234 18.90 2.13 26.64
N THR A 235 18.38 3.25 27.04
CA THR A 235 19.16 4.42 27.49
C THR A 235 18.56 4.94 28.79
N ALA A 236 19.25 5.85 29.47
CA ALA A 236 18.76 6.43 30.73
C ALA A 236 17.43 7.20 30.57
N ARG A 237 17.02 7.56 29.36
CA ARG A 237 15.85 8.40 29.09
C ARG A 237 14.94 7.88 27.99
N GLY A 238 14.99 6.60 27.69
CA GLY A 238 14.14 5.97 26.71
C GLY A 238 14.66 4.64 26.20
N ALA A 239 13.89 4.05 25.27
CA ALA A 239 14.24 2.77 24.66
C ALA A 239 13.77 2.69 23.22
N LYS A 240 14.35 1.75 22.49
CA LYS A 240 13.85 1.27 21.21
C LYS A 240 13.45 -0.19 21.38
N VAL A 241 12.21 -0.52 21.05
CA VAL A 241 11.61 -1.84 21.25
C VAL A 241 11.07 -2.34 19.92
N GLU A 242 11.37 -3.57 19.56
CA GLU A 242 10.67 -4.32 18.54
C GLU A 242 9.42 -4.91 19.18
N TYR A 243 8.26 -4.60 18.62
CA TYR A 243 6.95 -5.05 19.11
C TYR A 243 6.25 -5.79 17.98
N LYS A 244 5.77 -6.98 18.25
CA LYS A 244 5.03 -7.81 17.30
C LYS A 244 3.57 -7.87 17.69
N SER A 245 2.70 -7.53 16.75
CA SER A 245 1.25 -7.55 16.96
C SER A 245 0.53 -7.89 15.66
N THR A 246 -0.63 -8.50 15.77
CA THR A 246 -1.56 -8.70 14.65
C THR A 246 -2.36 -7.43 14.34
N SER A 247 -2.38 -6.44 15.22
CA SER A 247 -3.05 -5.17 15.04
C SER A 247 -2.25 -4.20 14.17
N ASP A 248 -2.91 -3.31 13.46
CA ASP A 248 -2.29 -2.29 12.63
C ASP A 248 -1.64 -1.15 13.44
N SER A 249 -0.73 -0.40 12.80
CA SER A 249 0.01 0.68 13.46
C SER A 249 -0.89 1.82 13.96
N SER A 250 -1.99 2.12 13.27
CA SER A 250 -2.98 3.12 13.68
C SER A 250 -3.74 2.67 14.93
N VAL A 251 -4.22 1.43 14.93
CA VAL A 251 -4.89 0.80 16.10
C VAL A 251 -3.93 0.76 17.27
N LEU A 252 -2.71 0.24 17.08
CA LEU A 252 -1.70 0.20 18.14
C LEU A 252 -1.35 1.57 18.69
N SER A 253 -1.24 2.59 17.83
CA SER A 253 -0.93 3.96 18.27
C SER A 253 -2.03 4.52 19.16
N SER A 254 -3.30 4.25 18.83
CA SER A 254 -4.47 4.67 19.63
C SER A 254 -4.54 3.91 20.95
N GLU A 255 -4.34 2.59 20.94
CA GLU A 255 -4.31 1.77 22.15
C GLU A 255 -3.16 2.18 23.09
N PHE A 256 -1.97 2.41 22.55
CA PHE A 256 -0.84 2.89 23.34
C PHE A 256 -1.13 4.24 23.99
N GLU A 257 -1.79 5.16 23.28
CA GLU A 257 -2.16 6.46 23.81
C GLU A 257 -3.18 6.34 24.94
N LEU A 258 -4.20 5.46 24.78
CA LEU A 258 -5.21 5.20 25.81
C LEU A 258 -4.57 4.61 27.06
N ILE A 259 -3.76 3.56 26.93
CA ILE A 259 -3.07 2.92 28.07
C ILE A 259 -2.16 3.94 28.78
N LEU A 260 -1.37 4.70 28.03
CA LEU A 260 -0.47 5.68 28.63
C LEU A 260 -1.24 6.79 29.35
N LYS A 261 -2.42 7.17 28.86
CA LYS A 261 -3.31 8.12 29.51
C LYS A 261 -3.90 7.55 30.81
N ASP A 262 -4.30 6.28 30.81
CA ASP A 262 -4.80 5.59 32.01
C ASP A 262 -3.71 5.42 33.07
N MET A 263 -2.45 5.27 32.65
CA MET A 263 -1.27 5.29 33.52
C MET A 263 -0.84 6.71 33.94
N GLU A 264 -1.66 7.74 33.67
CA GLU A 264 -1.40 9.16 33.98
C GLU A 264 -0.20 9.76 33.24
N PHE A 265 0.30 9.12 32.19
CA PHE A 265 1.34 9.68 31.33
C PHE A 265 0.74 10.67 30.33
N ARG A 266 1.31 11.88 30.27
CA ARG A 266 1.07 12.80 29.15
C ARG A 266 2.10 12.53 28.06
N VAL A 267 1.64 12.01 26.93
CA VAL A 267 2.50 11.65 25.80
C VAL A 267 2.08 12.35 24.52
N THR A 268 3.01 12.48 23.62
CA THR A 268 2.75 12.76 22.21
C THR A 268 3.08 11.50 21.44
N THR A 269 2.12 11.00 20.69
CA THR A 269 2.27 9.84 19.82
C THR A 269 2.46 10.32 18.38
N SER A 270 3.37 9.70 17.66
CA SER A 270 3.48 9.84 16.21
C SER A 270 3.80 8.49 15.61
N SER A 271 3.05 8.09 14.60
CA SER A 271 3.27 6.86 13.84
C SER A 271 3.68 7.20 12.41
N ARG A 272 4.58 6.40 11.86
CA ARG A 272 4.99 6.47 10.46
C ARG A 272 5.31 5.07 9.98
N GLY A 273 4.40 4.47 9.23
CA GLY A 273 4.47 3.08 8.82
C GLY A 273 4.63 2.16 10.04
N SER A 274 5.68 1.34 10.10
CA SER A 274 5.97 0.45 11.21
C SER A 274 6.73 1.11 12.39
N ASN A 275 6.95 2.44 12.37
CA ASN A 275 7.64 3.16 13.43
C ASN A 275 6.65 3.98 14.26
N ILE A 276 6.56 3.70 15.55
CA ILE A 276 5.71 4.44 16.50
C ILE A 276 6.63 5.14 17.50
N THR A 277 6.50 6.45 17.65
CA THR A 277 7.27 7.23 18.61
C THR A 277 6.36 7.74 19.71
N LEU A 278 6.68 7.41 20.95
CA LEU A 278 5.99 7.83 22.16
C LEU A 278 6.90 8.77 22.95
N SER A 279 6.52 10.04 23.05
CA SER A 279 7.31 11.07 23.76
C SER A 279 6.58 11.59 24.97
N LYS A 280 7.12 11.32 26.17
CA LYS A 280 6.57 11.81 27.42
C LYS A 280 6.75 13.34 27.53
N MET A 281 5.67 14.06 27.82
CA MET A 281 5.70 15.49 28.04
C MET A 281 6.20 15.81 29.46
N ARG A 282 7.04 16.85 29.60
CA ARG A 282 7.44 17.34 30.90
C ARG A 282 6.30 18.16 31.50
N ILE A 283 5.81 17.78 32.68
CA ILE A 283 4.96 18.65 33.49
C ILE A 283 5.87 19.74 34.05
N ARG A 284 5.74 20.99 33.59
CA ARG A 284 6.34 22.13 34.27
C ARG A 284 5.64 22.26 35.65
N LYS A 285 6.33 21.89 36.72
CA LYS A 285 5.91 22.32 38.06
C LYS A 285 5.98 23.85 38.07
N ASN A 286 4.82 24.50 38.04
CA ASN A 286 4.77 25.93 38.37
C ASN A 286 5.34 26.08 39.79
N ARG A 287 6.54 26.61 39.91
CA ARG A 287 7.06 27.09 41.18
C ARG A 287 6.20 28.33 41.53
N ARG A 288 5.25 28.13 42.46
CA ARG A 288 4.68 29.22 43.22
C ARG A 288 5.67 29.70 44.27
#